data_6ca9b813d8927fdb6b59f0d1ff5df288
#
_entry.id   6ca9b813d8927fdb6b59f0d1ff5df288
#
_cell.length_a   1.000
_cell.length_b   1.000
_cell.length_c   1.000
_cell.angle_alpha   90.00
_cell.angle_beta   90.00
_cell.angle_gamma   90.00
#
_symmetry.space_group_name_H-M   'P 1'
#
loop_
_entity.id
_entity.type
_entity.pdbx_description
1 polymer ?
#
loop_
_entity_poly.entity_id
_entity_poly.type
_entity_poly.pdbx_seq_one_letter_code
_entity_poly.pdbx_strand_id
1 'polypeptide(L)'
;MFGLSSSTRLKQEIICILYEQKDYVSSEKIVELLGYSNSQMVKKNCQELREIANHCYLNGEVELSMVRNKGIKLTCSTNNDLQKITEYIFLEDLAYNIYSDILFERFIITTVFCKKNFVSESTLQRKVRHLNNYLHKYKLHISFSSVLKINGSEVAIRNFTFLFLFSIHRRLSGIPRLSSEQKTSCYEQTKDIEEALQFDLIPTQREILAVLLFVNCTAAAKNKHILFTEQQTQMIHLLSVTNKPSFLMDWTQRDWIFFLLSVYCYDFNNIRLELHSNYDALPLFVKEAELWLTLFQYSFVPLSHQNKQFVKEKLFKQYLMQHLFYIDENLIKKSLNIDLDKIACNQPFYMQKFYEFWTSFKMNSRFFDTSQFKISSLLLCMYVIPIKDFLPKISIYFYSDLSQLHHNYLMNSVIFNFSNQYTIDYVSDIQDADLAISTTSYLESQLSAEQDFVVIRSDLPKIDLKKLEDVFKKIVQKWL
;
A
#
# COMPACT_ATOMS: atom_id res chain seq x y z
N MET A 1 11.54 -8.49 2.84
CA MET A 1 11.55 -7.66 1.65
C MET A 1 12.92 -7.81 0.97
N PHE A 2 12.97 -8.11 -0.33
CA PHE A 2 14.18 -8.25 -1.17
C PHE A 2 15.32 -9.15 -0.65
N GLY A 3 15.08 -10.08 0.26
CA GLY A 3 16.14 -10.92 0.84
C GLY A 3 17.21 -10.15 1.64
N LEU A 4 16.86 -9.00 2.21
CA LEU A 4 17.72 -8.18 3.06
C LEU A 4 18.18 -8.95 4.31
N SER A 5 19.21 -8.45 4.98
CA SER A 5 19.70 -9.01 6.23
C SER A 5 18.67 -8.88 7.36
N SER A 6 18.77 -9.75 8.36
CA SER A 6 17.93 -9.67 9.55
C SER A 6 18.12 -8.35 10.30
N SER A 7 19.33 -7.80 10.32
CA SER A 7 19.62 -6.49 10.93
C SER A 7 18.91 -5.35 10.21
N THR A 8 18.98 -5.29 8.87
CA THR A 8 18.30 -4.29 8.05
C THR A 8 16.80 -4.33 8.27
N ARG A 9 16.22 -5.54 8.28
CA ARG A 9 14.78 -5.73 8.54
C ARG A 9 14.40 -5.27 9.95
N LEU A 10 15.19 -5.65 10.97
CA LEU A 10 14.92 -5.26 12.35
C LEU A 10 14.96 -3.74 12.53
N LYS A 11 15.94 -3.05 11.94
CA LYS A 11 16.02 -1.57 11.96
C LYS A 11 14.77 -0.93 11.35
N GLN A 12 14.29 -1.43 10.23
CA GLN A 12 13.06 -0.92 9.60
C GLN A 12 11.83 -1.12 10.50
N GLU A 13 11.68 -2.29 11.09
CA GLU A 13 10.53 -2.59 11.96
C GLU A 13 10.58 -1.76 13.26
N ILE A 14 11.76 -1.55 13.84
CA ILE A 14 11.93 -0.64 14.99
C ILE A 14 11.51 0.79 14.63
N ILE A 15 11.95 1.33 13.49
CA ILE A 15 11.57 2.69 13.05
C ILE A 15 10.06 2.79 12.89
N CYS A 16 9.41 1.82 12.25
CA CYS A 16 7.96 1.82 12.08
C CYS A 16 7.22 1.82 13.43
N ILE A 17 7.66 0.98 14.38
CA ILE A 17 7.09 0.94 15.72
C ILE A 17 7.25 2.28 16.43
N LEU A 18 8.47 2.85 16.41
CA LEU A 18 8.74 4.12 17.10
C LEU A 18 7.99 5.30 16.48
N TYR A 19 7.78 5.29 15.15
CA TYR A 19 7.06 6.35 14.46
C TYR A 19 5.56 6.38 14.82
N GLU A 20 4.98 5.25 15.14
CA GLU A 20 3.58 5.15 15.59
C GLU A 20 3.37 5.58 17.04
N GLN A 21 4.45 5.70 17.82
CA GLN A 21 4.36 6.03 19.24
C GLN A 21 4.61 7.52 19.48
N LYS A 22 3.73 8.15 20.28
CA LYS A 22 3.86 9.57 20.67
C LYS A 22 4.92 9.81 21.74
N ASP A 23 5.10 8.82 22.62
CA ASP A 23 5.94 8.91 23.80
C ASP A 23 7.09 7.91 23.79
N TYR A 24 7.92 7.97 24.84
CA TYR A 24 9.02 7.03 25.04
C TYR A 24 8.50 5.59 25.19
N VAL A 25 9.13 4.66 24.47
CA VAL A 25 8.82 3.24 24.50
C VAL A 25 10.00 2.49 25.09
N SER A 26 9.74 1.59 26.02
CA SER A 26 10.82 0.73 26.57
C SER A 26 11.30 -0.28 25.53
N SER A 27 12.57 -0.72 25.65
CA SER A 27 13.11 -1.77 24.77
C SER A 27 12.36 -3.09 24.91
N GLU A 28 11.81 -3.38 26.09
CA GLU A 28 10.99 -4.56 26.38
C GLU A 28 9.65 -4.50 25.61
N LYS A 29 9.02 -3.32 25.57
CA LYS A 29 7.78 -3.13 24.81
C LYS A 29 8.02 -3.23 23.30
N ILE A 30 9.15 -2.74 22.79
CA ILE A 30 9.53 -2.93 21.37
C ILE A 30 9.72 -4.42 21.07
N VAL A 31 10.37 -5.18 21.97
CA VAL A 31 10.54 -6.64 21.85
C VAL A 31 9.18 -7.35 21.78
N GLU A 32 8.25 -6.97 22.66
CA GLU A 32 6.88 -7.50 22.66
C GLU A 32 6.17 -7.27 21.34
N LEU A 33 6.25 -6.04 20.80
CA LEU A 33 5.64 -5.67 19.52
C LEU A 33 6.30 -6.36 18.32
N LEU A 34 7.60 -6.61 18.38
CA LEU A 34 8.32 -7.33 17.33
C LEU A 34 8.05 -8.84 17.35
N GLY A 35 7.89 -9.43 18.54
CA GLY A 35 7.62 -10.86 18.73
C GLY A 35 8.79 -11.82 18.53
N TYR A 36 9.99 -11.34 18.07
CA TYR A 36 11.11 -12.24 17.70
C TYR A 36 12.51 -11.72 18.04
N SER A 37 12.67 -10.69 18.84
CA SER A 37 13.94 -10.06 19.18
C SER A 37 14.20 -10.11 20.68
N ASN A 38 15.31 -9.51 21.13
CA ASN A 38 15.62 -9.30 22.52
C ASN A 38 16.01 -7.84 22.79
N SER A 39 15.91 -7.41 24.05
CA SER A 39 16.14 -6.03 24.48
C SER A 39 17.56 -5.52 24.14
N GLN A 40 18.58 -6.39 24.20
CA GLN A 40 19.95 -6.00 23.86
C GLN A 40 20.13 -5.73 22.38
N MET A 41 19.53 -6.57 21.51
CA MET A 41 19.55 -6.34 20.05
C MET A 41 18.77 -5.07 19.70
N VAL A 42 17.61 -4.82 20.31
CA VAL A 42 16.84 -3.59 20.09
C VAL A 42 17.67 -2.37 20.48
N LYS A 43 18.28 -2.35 21.66
CA LYS A 43 19.14 -1.23 22.11
C LYS A 43 20.30 -0.96 21.15
N LYS A 44 20.99 -2.02 20.69
CA LYS A 44 22.09 -1.89 19.73
C LYS A 44 21.60 -1.27 18.42
N ASN A 45 20.51 -1.81 17.84
CA ASN A 45 19.97 -1.28 16.58
C ASN A 45 19.44 0.16 16.73
N CYS A 46 18.90 0.53 17.89
CA CYS A 46 18.50 1.91 18.15
C CYS A 46 19.69 2.87 18.26
N GLN A 47 20.83 2.43 18.80
CA GLN A 47 22.06 3.23 18.78
C GLN A 47 22.53 3.48 17.35
N GLU A 48 22.60 2.44 16.53
CA GLU A 48 22.97 2.55 15.11
C GLU A 48 21.97 3.46 14.36
N LEU A 49 20.68 3.30 14.61
CA LEU A 49 19.63 4.15 14.00
C LEU A 49 19.76 5.63 14.42
N ARG A 50 20.16 5.91 15.66
CA ARG A 50 20.42 7.28 16.12
C ARG A 50 21.58 7.90 15.35
N GLU A 51 22.67 7.15 15.13
CA GLU A 51 23.82 7.62 14.35
C GLU A 51 23.42 7.88 12.89
N ILE A 52 22.63 6.97 12.29
CA ILE A 52 22.10 7.15 10.94
C ILE A 52 21.19 8.39 10.86
N ALA A 53 20.30 8.60 11.84
CA ALA A 53 19.43 9.78 11.86
C ALA A 53 20.25 11.07 11.91
N ASN A 54 21.26 11.13 12.78
CA ASN A 54 22.16 12.30 12.90
C ASN A 54 22.99 12.52 11.61
N HIS A 55 23.26 11.47 10.84
CA HIS A 55 23.97 11.59 9.56
C HIS A 55 23.04 12.07 8.44
N CYS A 56 21.80 11.63 8.42
CA CYS A 56 20.87 11.88 7.31
C CYS A 56 20.09 13.20 7.43
N TYR A 57 19.94 13.72 8.66
CA TYR A 57 19.06 14.86 8.95
C TYR A 57 19.79 15.91 9.78
N LEU A 58 19.32 17.16 9.66
CA LEU A 58 19.76 18.27 10.52
C LEU A 58 19.08 18.14 11.90
N ASN A 59 19.71 18.78 12.90
CA ASN A 59 19.16 18.81 14.26
C ASN A 59 17.72 19.37 14.27
N GLY A 60 16.81 18.64 14.92
CA GLY A 60 15.40 18.99 15.01
C GLY A 60 14.52 18.46 13.85
N GLU A 61 15.11 17.94 12.77
CA GLU A 61 14.32 17.36 11.69
C GLU A 61 13.81 15.96 12.03
N VAL A 62 14.72 15.03 12.28
CA VAL A 62 14.43 13.66 12.74
C VAL A 62 15.44 13.28 13.80
N GLU A 63 14.96 12.97 15.00
CA GLU A 63 15.82 12.63 16.13
C GLU A 63 15.37 11.36 16.81
N LEU A 64 16.31 10.45 17.08
CA LEU A 64 16.10 9.27 17.89
C LEU A 64 16.77 9.46 19.24
N SER A 65 16.00 9.73 20.27
CA SER A 65 16.46 9.95 21.64
C SER A 65 16.34 8.65 22.47
N MET A 66 17.40 8.36 23.23
CA MET A 66 17.47 7.21 24.15
C MET A 66 17.76 7.75 25.55
N VAL A 67 16.77 7.68 26.44
CA VAL A 67 16.88 8.22 27.79
C VAL A 67 16.79 7.09 28.81
N ARG A 68 17.76 7.02 29.72
CA ARG A 68 17.77 6.02 30.81
C ARG A 68 16.48 6.10 31.61
N ASN A 69 15.86 4.96 31.88
CA ASN A 69 14.60 4.79 32.62
C ASN A 69 13.33 5.38 31.95
N LYS A 70 13.45 6.05 30.79
CA LYS A 70 12.27 6.49 30.01
C LYS A 70 12.07 5.62 28.76
N GLY A 71 13.15 5.19 28.13
CA GLY A 71 13.11 4.40 26.91
C GLY A 71 13.61 5.14 25.67
N ILE A 72 13.03 4.81 24.53
CA ILE A 72 13.43 5.26 23.19
C ILE A 72 12.28 6.02 22.57
N LYS A 73 12.56 7.16 21.96
CA LYS A 73 11.58 7.99 21.26
C LYS A 73 12.14 8.46 19.92
N LEU A 74 11.33 8.37 18.89
CA LEU A 74 11.59 8.96 17.59
C LEU A 74 10.72 10.22 17.43
N THR A 75 11.34 11.34 17.14
CA THR A 75 10.66 12.58 16.81
C THR A 75 10.96 12.94 15.36
N CYS A 76 9.93 13.33 14.62
CA CYS A 76 10.02 13.74 13.23
C CYS A 76 9.27 15.06 13.09
N SER A 77 9.90 16.08 12.52
CA SER A 77 9.24 17.35 12.26
C SER A 77 8.18 17.19 11.17
N THR A 78 7.21 18.11 11.13
CA THR A 78 6.07 18.05 10.22
C THR A 78 6.42 18.06 8.73
N ASN A 79 7.60 18.55 8.37
CA ASN A 79 8.07 18.70 6.99
C ASN A 79 9.06 17.62 6.56
N ASN A 80 9.32 16.62 7.40
CA ASN A 80 10.26 15.54 7.12
C ASN A 80 9.59 14.18 7.20
N ASP A 81 10.20 13.21 6.53
CA ASP A 81 9.82 11.79 6.54
C ASP A 81 11.03 10.92 6.93
N LEU A 82 10.84 9.63 6.99
CA LEU A 82 11.88 8.66 7.33
C LEU A 82 12.57 8.05 6.10
N GLN A 83 12.36 8.62 4.92
CA GLN A 83 12.84 8.05 3.66
C GLN A 83 14.38 7.98 3.62
N LYS A 84 15.08 9.04 4.06
CA LYS A 84 16.55 9.08 4.05
C LYS A 84 17.18 7.99 4.96
N ILE A 85 16.61 7.76 6.16
CA ILE A 85 17.05 6.66 7.05
C ILE A 85 16.80 5.32 6.37
N THR A 86 15.63 5.14 5.77
CA THR A 86 15.27 3.90 5.07
C THR A 86 16.24 3.62 3.92
N GLU A 87 16.52 4.62 3.08
CA GLU A 87 17.50 4.51 2.00
C GLU A 87 18.89 4.13 2.55
N TYR A 88 19.38 4.83 3.57
CA TYR A 88 20.69 4.57 4.16
C TYR A 88 20.83 3.13 4.66
N ILE A 89 19.83 2.63 5.40
CA ILE A 89 19.81 1.25 5.91
C ILE A 89 19.87 0.23 4.77
N PHE A 90 19.22 0.50 3.64
CA PHE A 90 19.23 -0.39 2.48
C PHE A 90 20.58 -0.36 1.77
N LEU A 91 21.15 0.84 1.58
CA LEU A 91 22.44 1.02 0.88
C LEU A 91 23.59 0.28 1.57
N GLU A 92 23.55 0.12 2.88
CA GLU A 92 24.55 -0.62 3.64
C GLU A 92 24.39 -2.15 3.57
N ASP A 93 23.23 -2.66 3.09
CA ASP A 93 23.04 -4.11 2.99
C ASP A 93 23.72 -4.69 1.76
N LEU A 94 24.50 -5.77 1.96
CA LEU A 94 25.16 -6.49 0.87
C LEU A 94 24.18 -6.92 -0.24
N ALA A 95 22.90 -7.18 0.09
CA ALA A 95 21.87 -7.50 -0.90
C ALA A 95 21.64 -6.33 -1.86
N TYR A 96 21.62 -5.09 -1.35
CA TYR A 96 21.49 -3.91 -2.19
C TYR A 96 22.63 -3.82 -3.21
N ASN A 97 23.88 -4.00 -2.76
CA ASN A 97 25.05 -3.95 -3.63
C ASN A 97 25.00 -5.02 -4.71
N ILE A 98 24.61 -6.27 -4.35
CA ILE A 98 24.44 -7.37 -5.32
C ILE A 98 23.36 -7.00 -6.35
N TYR A 99 22.17 -6.57 -5.90
CA TYR A 99 21.10 -6.21 -6.82
C TYR A 99 21.47 -4.99 -7.68
N SER A 100 22.00 -3.94 -7.08
CA SER A 100 22.43 -2.76 -7.80
C SER A 100 23.43 -3.11 -8.91
N ASP A 101 24.46 -3.90 -8.63
CA ASP A 101 25.43 -4.28 -9.65
C ASP A 101 24.82 -5.20 -10.71
N ILE A 102 24.09 -6.25 -10.32
CA ILE A 102 23.59 -7.26 -11.27
C ILE A 102 22.43 -6.77 -12.14
N LEU A 103 21.57 -5.91 -11.60
CA LEU A 103 20.42 -5.38 -12.34
C LEU A 103 20.85 -4.32 -13.37
N PHE A 104 21.86 -3.51 -13.01
CA PHE A 104 22.40 -2.51 -13.92
C PHE A 104 23.36 -3.12 -14.97
N GLU A 105 24.29 -3.97 -14.54
CA GLU A 105 25.31 -4.52 -15.45
C GLU A 105 24.93 -5.85 -16.09
N ARG A 106 23.89 -6.51 -15.58
CA ARG A 106 23.42 -7.85 -15.98
C ARG A 106 24.35 -8.99 -15.59
N PHE A 107 25.58 -8.68 -15.16
CA PHE A 107 26.53 -9.64 -14.63
C PHE A 107 27.44 -8.99 -13.59
N ILE A 108 28.07 -9.81 -12.76
CA ILE A 108 29.06 -9.39 -11.77
C ILE A 108 30.26 -10.34 -11.85
N ILE A 109 31.47 -9.79 -11.94
CA ILE A 109 32.70 -10.59 -11.80
C ILE A 109 32.92 -10.84 -10.31
N THR A 110 32.85 -12.09 -9.88
CA THR A 110 32.85 -12.50 -8.46
C THR A 110 34.05 -11.94 -7.68
N THR A 111 35.27 -12.08 -8.20
CA THR A 111 36.47 -11.59 -7.53
C THR A 111 36.54 -10.08 -7.40
N VAL A 112 36.06 -9.34 -8.42
CA VAL A 112 36.01 -7.87 -8.39
C VAL A 112 34.98 -7.39 -7.35
N PHE A 113 33.81 -8.01 -7.33
CA PHE A 113 32.77 -7.69 -6.37
C PHE A 113 33.22 -7.97 -4.92
N CYS A 114 33.84 -9.12 -4.67
CA CYS A 114 34.35 -9.48 -3.36
C CYS A 114 35.37 -8.47 -2.85
N LYS A 115 36.31 -8.03 -3.70
CA LYS A 115 37.29 -7.00 -3.35
C LYS A 115 36.65 -5.66 -3.06
N LYS A 116 35.72 -5.21 -3.91
CA LYS A 116 35.00 -3.94 -3.77
C LYS A 116 34.19 -3.85 -2.48
N ASN A 117 33.56 -4.96 -2.08
CA ASN A 117 32.65 -5.00 -0.92
C ASN A 117 33.29 -5.64 0.34
N PHE A 118 34.58 -5.95 0.32
CA PHE A 118 35.33 -6.54 1.44
C PHE A 118 34.69 -7.83 1.98
N VAL A 119 34.21 -8.70 1.10
CA VAL A 119 33.58 -9.97 1.45
C VAL A 119 34.28 -11.16 0.81
N SER A 120 34.24 -12.31 1.47
CA SER A 120 34.75 -13.56 0.89
C SER A 120 33.79 -14.13 -0.14
N GLU A 121 34.29 -14.94 -1.08
CA GLU A 121 33.43 -15.64 -2.05
C GLU A 121 32.39 -16.54 -1.37
N SER A 122 32.75 -17.21 -0.28
CA SER A 122 31.85 -18.05 0.50
C SER A 122 30.71 -17.24 1.13
N THR A 123 31.01 -16.02 1.61
CA THR A 123 30.00 -15.09 2.13
C THR A 123 29.05 -14.62 1.01
N LEU A 124 29.61 -14.26 -0.14
CA LEU A 124 28.83 -13.87 -1.31
C LEU A 124 27.93 -15.01 -1.79
N GLN A 125 28.47 -16.24 -1.91
CA GLN A 125 27.71 -17.42 -2.31
C GLN A 125 26.54 -17.71 -1.37
N ARG A 126 26.77 -17.63 -0.06
CA ARG A 126 25.71 -17.81 0.95
C ARG A 126 24.63 -16.73 0.81
N LYS A 127 25.01 -15.47 0.58
CA LYS A 127 24.07 -14.36 0.37
C LYS A 127 23.27 -14.55 -0.92
N VAL A 128 23.92 -14.90 -2.04
CA VAL A 128 23.24 -15.19 -3.32
C VAL A 128 22.23 -16.32 -3.17
N ARG A 129 22.57 -17.40 -2.45
CA ARG A 129 21.62 -18.49 -2.17
C ARG A 129 20.38 -17.96 -1.42
N HIS A 130 20.58 -17.10 -0.43
CA HIS A 130 19.49 -16.49 0.31
C HIS A 130 18.64 -15.57 -0.59
N LEU A 131 19.27 -14.78 -1.47
CA LEU A 131 18.55 -13.93 -2.44
C LEU A 131 17.74 -14.75 -3.43
N ASN A 132 18.26 -15.90 -3.90
CA ASN A 132 17.55 -16.77 -4.81
C ASN A 132 16.26 -17.34 -4.23
N ASN A 133 16.21 -17.61 -2.90
CA ASN A 133 14.97 -18.00 -2.24
C ASN A 133 13.87 -16.91 -2.36
N TYR A 134 14.26 -15.64 -2.39
CA TYR A 134 13.34 -14.54 -2.60
C TYR A 134 13.02 -14.34 -4.10
N LEU A 135 14.04 -14.36 -4.95
CA LEU A 135 13.94 -14.15 -6.40
C LEU A 135 13.10 -15.23 -7.11
N HIS A 136 13.07 -16.44 -6.57
CA HIS A 136 12.27 -17.53 -7.12
C HIS A 136 10.79 -17.18 -7.29
N LYS A 137 10.23 -16.38 -6.39
CA LYS A 137 8.85 -15.87 -6.48
C LYS A 137 8.63 -15.02 -7.74
N TYR A 138 9.67 -14.31 -8.18
CA TYR A 138 9.67 -13.49 -9.41
C TYR A 138 10.06 -14.30 -10.65
N LYS A 139 10.24 -15.62 -10.53
CA LYS A 139 10.79 -16.48 -11.59
C LYS A 139 12.19 -16.02 -12.04
N LEU A 140 12.97 -15.47 -11.12
CA LEU A 140 14.31 -15.00 -11.30
C LEU A 140 15.30 -15.84 -10.50
N HIS A 141 16.54 -15.93 -11.01
CA HIS A 141 17.62 -16.67 -10.35
C HIS A 141 18.97 -16.03 -10.66
N ILE A 142 19.84 -15.90 -9.66
CA ILE A 142 21.23 -15.51 -9.83
C ILE A 142 22.08 -16.78 -9.87
N SER A 143 22.71 -17.07 -11.01
CA SER A 143 23.71 -18.15 -11.12
C SER A 143 25.01 -17.68 -10.49
N PHE A 144 25.67 -18.59 -9.73
CA PHE A 144 26.93 -18.32 -9.05
C PHE A 144 28.07 -19.11 -9.71
N SER A 145 29.05 -18.38 -10.25
CA SER A 145 30.29 -18.90 -10.80
C SER A 145 31.39 -17.82 -10.70
N SER A 146 32.43 -17.87 -11.50
CA SER A 146 33.39 -16.74 -11.65
C SER A 146 32.69 -15.44 -12.08
N VAL A 147 31.51 -15.57 -12.70
CA VAL A 147 30.64 -14.47 -13.09
C VAL A 147 29.23 -14.80 -12.64
N LEU A 148 28.65 -13.92 -11.78
CA LEU A 148 27.25 -14.00 -11.42
C LEU A 148 26.41 -13.41 -12.56
N LYS A 149 25.29 -14.06 -12.90
CA LYS A 149 24.35 -13.57 -13.91
C LYS A 149 22.93 -13.70 -13.38
N ILE A 150 22.08 -12.69 -13.67
CA ILE A 150 20.65 -12.80 -13.43
C ILE A 150 19.98 -13.49 -14.61
N ASN A 151 19.18 -14.51 -14.31
CA ASN A 151 18.44 -15.32 -15.29
C ASN A 151 16.95 -15.16 -15.04
N GLY A 152 16.16 -15.13 -16.11
CA GLY A 152 14.71 -14.98 -16.14
C GLY A 152 14.27 -14.23 -17.40
N SER A 153 12.95 -14.06 -17.55
CA SER A 153 12.44 -13.25 -18.66
C SER A 153 12.78 -11.77 -18.45
N GLU A 154 13.00 -11.05 -19.54
CA GLU A 154 13.31 -9.62 -19.45
C GLU A 154 12.13 -8.82 -18.85
N VAL A 155 10.90 -9.25 -19.08
CA VAL A 155 9.69 -8.74 -18.42
C VAL A 155 9.85 -8.83 -16.88
N ALA A 156 10.24 -9.99 -16.36
CA ALA A 156 10.40 -10.20 -14.91
C ALA A 156 11.59 -9.41 -14.35
N ILE A 157 12.71 -9.34 -15.08
CA ILE A 157 13.90 -8.59 -14.63
C ILE A 157 13.60 -7.10 -14.54
N ARG A 158 13.00 -6.49 -15.56
CA ARG A 158 12.66 -5.06 -15.56
C ARG A 158 11.60 -4.74 -14.49
N ASN A 159 10.58 -5.59 -14.37
CA ASN A 159 9.58 -5.44 -13.31
C ASN A 159 10.22 -5.47 -11.91
N PHE A 160 11.07 -6.46 -11.63
CA PHE A 160 11.77 -6.55 -10.35
C PHE A 160 12.70 -5.35 -10.13
N THR A 161 13.44 -4.92 -11.16
CA THR A 161 14.34 -3.76 -11.08
C THR A 161 13.58 -2.49 -10.74
N PHE A 162 12.45 -2.25 -11.40
CA PHE A 162 11.60 -1.09 -11.09
C PHE A 162 11.08 -1.15 -9.66
N LEU A 163 10.52 -2.26 -9.23
CA LEU A 163 10.00 -2.44 -7.87
C LEU A 163 11.09 -2.26 -6.82
N PHE A 164 12.30 -2.79 -7.07
CA PHE A 164 13.44 -2.65 -6.18
C PHE A 164 13.87 -1.18 -6.04
N LEU A 165 14.10 -0.49 -7.14
CA LEU A 165 14.54 0.91 -7.13
C LEU A 165 13.47 1.83 -6.56
N PHE A 166 12.23 1.68 -7.01
CA PHE A 166 11.14 2.52 -6.56
C PHE A 166 10.81 2.33 -5.07
N SER A 167 10.88 1.09 -4.56
CA SER A 167 10.61 0.84 -3.14
C SER A 167 11.67 1.43 -2.20
N ILE A 168 12.90 1.59 -2.68
CA ILE A 168 14.01 2.12 -1.88
C ILE A 168 14.14 3.64 -2.06
N HIS A 169 14.18 4.12 -3.30
CA HIS A 169 14.55 5.50 -3.61
C HIS A 169 13.37 6.42 -3.91
N ARG A 170 12.21 5.87 -4.31
CA ARG A 170 11.01 6.63 -4.70
C ARG A 170 11.22 7.60 -5.88
N ARG A 171 12.44 7.98 -6.18
CA ARG A 171 12.82 9.00 -7.19
C ARG A 171 14.15 8.65 -7.85
N LEU A 172 14.31 9.08 -9.08
CA LEU A 172 15.56 8.88 -9.85
C LEU A 172 16.73 9.60 -9.21
N SER A 173 16.50 10.83 -8.72
CA SER A 173 17.51 11.66 -8.06
C SER A 173 18.13 10.96 -6.84
N GLY A 174 17.40 10.10 -6.15
CA GLY A 174 17.85 9.34 -4.99
C GLY A 174 18.78 8.16 -5.31
N ILE A 175 18.90 7.71 -6.56
CA ILE A 175 19.73 6.54 -6.92
C ILE A 175 21.22 6.96 -6.94
N PRO A 176 22.05 6.48 -5.97
CA PRO A 176 23.42 7.02 -5.82
C PRO A 176 24.37 6.59 -6.95
N ARG A 177 24.09 5.47 -7.61
CA ARG A 177 24.93 4.91 -8.66
C ARG A 177 24.90 5.73 -9.95
N LEU A 178 23.88 6.56 -10.15
CA LEU A 178 23.74 7.37 -11.34
C LEU A 178 24.58 8.62 -11.27
N SER A 179 25.38 8.88 -12.31
CA SER A 179 26.05 10.16 -12.47
C SER A 179 25.04 11.29 -12.73
N SER A 180 25.46 12.52 -12.48
CA SER A 180 24.62 13.69 -12.78
C SER A 180 24.21 13.75 -14.24
N GLU A 181 25.10 13.39 -15.16
CA GLU A 181 24.85 13.35 -16.61
C GLU A 181 23.78 12.31 -16.96
N GLN A 182 23.87 11.10 -16.38
CA GLN A 182 22.87 10.05 -16.60
C GLN A 182 21.50 10.48 -16.07
N LYS A 183 21.45 11.14 -14.92
CA LYS A 183 20.19 11.67 -14.37
C LYS A 183 19.61 12.75 -15.29
N THR A 184 20.41 13.71 -15.74
CA THR A 184 19.97 14.79 -16.62
C THR A 184 19.44 14.23 -17.95
N SER A 185 20.19 13.33 -18.61
CA SER A 185 19.75 12.68 -19.84
C SER A 185 18.43 11.91 -19.66
N CYS A 186 18.26 11.23 -18.53
CA CYS A 186 17.01 10.52 -18.25
C CYS A 186 15.83 11.48 -18.02
N TYR A 187 16.03 12.63 -17.38
CA TYR A 187 14.98 13.65 -17.23
C TYR A 187 14.60 14.31 -18.55
N GLU A 188 15.56 14.57 -19.43
CA GLU A 188 15.30 15.07 -20.79
C GLU A 188 14.44 14.08 -21.57
N GLN A 189 14.83 12.81 -21.61
CA GLN A 189 14.02 11.75 -22.24
C GLN A 189 12.64 11.57 -21.58
N THR A 190 12.54 11.79 -20.26
CA THR A 190 11.24 11.74 -19.58
C THR A 190 10.32 12.84 -20.06
N LYS A 191 10.87 14.04 -20.31
CA LYS A 191 10.13 15.16 -20.87
C LYS A 191 9.67 14.87 -22.31
N ASP A 192 10.53 14.28 -23.14
CA ASP A 192 10.17 13.88 -24.50
C ASP A 192 9.01 12.84 -24.49
N ILE A 193 9.02 11.90 -23.54
CA ILE A 193 7.92 10.94 -23.33
C ILE A 193 6.64 11.65 -22.85
N GLU A 194 6.77 12.60 -21.93
CA GLU A 194 5.67 13.42 -21.43
C GLU A 194 4.97 14.17 -22.58
N GLU A 195 5.74 14.76 -23.46
CA GLU A 195 5.23 15.43 -24.67
C GLU A 195 4.60 14.44 -25.65
N ALA A 196 5.25 13.30 -25.94
CA ALA A 196 4.77 12.28 -26.87
C ALA A 196 3.46 11.61 -26.42
N LEU A 197 3.26 11.45 -25.10
CA LEU A 197 2.07 10.86 -24.51
C LEU A 197 1.05 11.90 -24.02
N GLN A 198 1.33 13.19 -24.23
CA GLN A 198 0.51 14.32 -23.79
C GLN A 198 0.17 14.26 -22.27
N PHE A 199 1.16 13.88 -21.46
CA PHE A 199 1.03 13.90 -20.01
C PHE A 199 1.26 15.32 -19.47
N ASP A 200 0.53 15.68 -18.42
CA ASP A 200 0.77 16.87 -17.61
C ASP A 200 1.17 16.42 -16.20
N LEU A 201 2.48 16.21 -16.00
CA LEU A 201 3.04 15.62 -14.80
C LEU A 201 3.58 16.68 -13.83
N ILE A 202 3.17 16.55 -12.57
CA ILE A 202 3.85 17.27 -11.47
C ILE A 202 5.25 16.65 -11.21
N PRO A 203 6.18 17.37 -10.57
CA PRO A 203 7.56 16.91 -10.36
C PRO A 203 7.69 15.51 -9.75
N THR A 204 6.83 15.17 -8.77
CA THR A 204 6.85 13.84 -8.12
C THR A 204 6.45 12.70 -9.06
N GLN A 205 5.53 12.94 -9.98
CA GLN A 205 5.11 11.96 -10.99
C GLN A 205 6.19 11.78 -12.06
N ARG A 206 6.85 12.87 -12.44
CA ARG A 206 7.98 12.86 -13.36
C ARG A 206 9.15 12.02 -12.79
N GLU A 207 9.41 12.09 -11.49
CA GLU A 207 10.39 11.23 -10.82
C GLU A 207 10.05 9.73 -10.94
N ILE A 208 8.78 9.35 -10.76
CA ILE A 208 8.33 7.95 -10.90
C ILE A 208 8.52 7.46 -12.34
N LEU A 209 8.07 8.27 -13.30
CA LEU A 209 8.19 7.95 -14.73
C LEU A 209 9.66 7.85 -15.14
N ALA A 210 10.53 8.73 -14.60
CA ALA A 210 11.96 8.71 -14.83
C ALA A 210 12.63 7.42 -14.33
N VAL A 211 12.23 6.90 -13.15
CA VAL A 211 12.72 5.60 -12.67
C VAL A 211 12.31 4.47 -13.60
N LEU A 212 11.05 4.45 -14.05
CA LEU A 212 10.56 3.43 -14.97
C LEU A 212 11.27 3.51 -16.33
N LEU A 213 11.44 4.73 -16.87
CA LEU A 213 12.15 4.98 -18.11
C LEU A 213 13.61 4.54 -18.00
N PHE A 214 14.30 4.91 -16.93
CA PHE A 214 15.69 4.54 -16.66
C PHE A 214 15.91 3.01 -16.71
N VAL A 215 15.02 2.23 -16.07
CA VAL A 215 15.09 0.77 -16.08
C VAL A 215 15.01 0.24 -17.53
N ASN A 216 14.13 0.79 -18.34
CA ASN A 216 13.94 0.38 -19.73
C ASN A 216 15.11 0.80 -20.63
N CYS A 217 15.60 2.04 -20.50
CA CYS A 217 16.76 2.53 -21.24
C CYS A 217 18.03 1.73 -20.93
N THR A 218 18.28 1.44 -19.64
CA THR A 218 19.45 0.64 -19.23
C THR A 218 19.42 -0.75 -19.83
N ALA A 219 18.27 -1.38 -19.93
CA ALA A 219 18.13 -2.70 -20.53
C ALA A 219 18.32 -2.64 -22.06
N ALA A 220 17.68 -1.70 -22.74
CA ALA A 220 17.77 -1.53 -24.19
C ALA A 220 19.20 -1.22 -24.64
N ALA A 221 19.92 -0.33 -23.94
CA ALA A 221 21.33 -0.01 -24.21
C ALA A 221 22.26 -1.24 -24.10
N LYS A 222 21.84 -2.30 -23.42
CA LYS A 222 22.56 -3.59 -23.32
C LYS A 222 21.99 -4.65 -24.27
N ASN A 223 21.19 -4.29 -25.25
CA ASN A 223 20.52 -5.20 -26.18
C ASN A 223 19.69 -6.29 -25.45
N LYS A 224 19.11 -5.95 -24.29
CA LYS A 224 18.22 -6.83 -23.54
C LYS A 224 16.76 -6.44 -23.79
N HIS A 225 16.23 -6.90 -24.94
CA HIS A 225 14.89 -6.54 -25.39
C HIS A 225 13.81 -7.45 -24.83
N ILE A 226 12.59 -6.92 -24.73
CA ILE A 226 11.41 -7.65 -24.26
C ILE A 226 11.00 -8.73 -25.27
N LEU A 227 10.76 -9.93 -24.73
CA LEU A 227 10.12 -11.03 -25.43
C LEU A 227 8.87 -11.42 -24.65
N PHE A 228 7.71 -11.21 -25.28
CA PHE A 228 6.44 -11.63 -24.69
C PHE A 228 6.18 -13.11 -24.99
N THR A 229 5.55 -13.79 -24.06
CA THR A 229 4.99 -15.14 -24.29
C THR A 229 3.81 -15.05 -25.26
N GLU A 230 3.40 -16.17 -25.82
CA GLU A 230 2.23 -16.24 -26.70
C GLU A 230 0.96 -15.71 -26.01
N GLN A 231 0.72 -16.13 -24.77
CA GLN A 231 -0.40 -15.65 -23.95
C GLN A 231 -0.36 -14.14 -23.72
N GLN A 232 0.81 -13.59 -23.40
CA GLN A 232 0.98 -12.13 -23.24
C GLN A 232 0.72 -11.40 -24.56
N THR A 233 1.21 -11.94 -25.67
CA THR A 233 1.01 -11.36 -27.00
C THR A 233 -0.47 -11.31 -27.38
N GLN A 234 -1.23 -12.38 -27.12
CA GLN A 234 -2.67 -12.40 -27.36
C GLN A 234 -3.42 -11.30 -26.56
N MET A 235 -3.05 -11.09 -25.31
CA MET A 235 -3.64 -10.01 -24.49
C MET A 235 -3.26 -8.61 -25.00
N ILE A 236 -2.03 -8.43 -25.44
CA ILE A 236 -1.53 -7.14 -25.96
C ILE A 236 -2.26 -6.75 -27.25
N HIS A 237 -2.61 -7.71 -28.10
CA HIS A 237 -3.37 -7.45 -29.35
C HIS A 237 -4.78 -6.87 -29.09
N LEU A 238 -5.32 -7.01 -27.88
CA LEU A 238 -6.61 -6.41 -27.51
C LEU A 238 -6.50 -4.93 -27.11
N LEU A 239 -5.27 -4.42 -27.06
CA LEU A 239 -4.98 -3.04 -26.66
C LEU A 239 -4.56 -2.22 -27.89
N SER A 240 -5.11 -1.03 -28.00
CA SER A 240 -4.66 -0.06 -29.00
C SER A 240 -3.41 0.64 -28.46
N VAL A 241 -2.25 0.17 -28.89
CA VAL A 241 -0.95 0.70 -28.45
C VAL A 241 -0.34 1.57 -29.55
N THR A 242 0.17 2.74 -29.19
CA THR A 242 0.85 3.65 -30.11
C THR A 242 2.20 3.11 -30.60
N ASN A 243 2.64 3.58 -31.74
CA ASN A 243 3.97 3.26 -32.25
C ASN A 243 5.06 3.88 -31.36
N LYS A 244 6.21 3.21 -31.32
CA LYS A 244 7.39 3.68 -30.62
C LYS A 244 7.85 5.04 -31.18
N PRO A 245 8.08 6.07 -30.31
CA PRO A 245 8.67 7.32 -30.73
C PRO A 245 10.05 7.15 -31.35
N SER A 246 10.39 7.97 -32.35
CA SER A 246 11.64 7.86 -33.10
C SER A 246 12.89 8.17 -32.25
N PHE A 247 12.77 8.99 -31.24
CA PHE A 247 13.89 9.34 -30.35
C PHE A 247 14.35 8.18 -29.45
N LEU A 248 13.54 7.13 -29.28
CA LEU A 248 13.92 5.91 -28.55
C LEU A 248 14.65 4.93 -29.49
N MET A 249 15.84 5.30 -29.99
CA MET A 249 16.53 4.56 -31.01
C MET A 249 16.85 3.11 -30.64
N ASP A 250 17.34 2.90 -29.40
CA ASP A 250 17.75 1.58 -28.91
C ASP A 250 16.58 0.66 -28.53
N TRP A 251 15.36 1.17 -28.53
CA TRP A 251 14.18 0.39 -28.14
C TRP A 251 13.55 -0.32 -29.32
N THR A 252 13.08 -1.54 -29.09
CA THR A 252 12.15 -2.22 -30.00
C THR A 252 10.71 -1.76 -29.76
N GLN A 253 9.80 -2.06 -30.71
CA GLN A 253 8.36 -1.85 -30.46
C GLN A 253 7.85 -2.60 -29.21
N ARG A 254 8.41 -3.78 -28.92
CA ARG A 254 8.05 -4.57 -27.73
C ARG A 254 8.50 -3.91 -26.43
N ASP A 255 9.66 -3.25 -26.42
CA ASP A 255 10.13 -2.46 -25.26
C ASP A 255 9.18 -1.30 -24.98
N TRP A 256 8.73 -0.61 -26.04
CA TRP A 256 7.74 0.46 -25.92
C TRP A 256 6.40 -0.03 -25.38
N ILE A 257 5.89 -1.13 -25.93
CA ILE A 257 4.65 -1.76 -25.43
C ILE A 257 4.78 -2.12 -23.95
N PHE A 258 5.90 -2.73 -23.54
CA PHE A 258 6.14 -3.06 -22.14
C PHE A 258 6.14 -1.82 -21.24
N PHE A 259 6.77 -0.74 -21.68
CA PHE A 259 6.78 0.53 -20.94
C PHE A 259 5.36 1.09 -20.77
N LEU A 260 4.57 1.17 -21.85
CA LEU A 260 3.19 1.63 -21.80
C LEU A 260 2.32 0.75 -20.89
N LEU A 261 2.47 -0.57 -20.98
CA LEU A 261 1.77 -1.51 -20.11
C LEU A 261 2.17 -1.34 -18.64
N SER A 262 3.44 -1.04 -18.37
CA SER A 262 3.90 -0.75 -17.02
C SER A 262 3.22 0.52 -16.46
N VAL A 263 3.19 1.60 -17.24
CA VAL A 263 2.50 2.85 -16.87
C VAL A 263 1.00 2.60 -16.64
N TYR A 264 0.36 1.88 -17.55
CA TYR A 264 -1.08 1.57 -17.49
C TYR A 264 -1.45 0.71 -16.29
N CYS A 265 -0.71 -0.39 -16.07
CA CYS A 265 -1.02 -1.38 -15.03
C CYS A 265 -0.65 -0.92 -13.62
N TYR A 266 0.47 -0.19 -13.44
CA TYR A 266 0.81 0.39 -12.14
C TYR A 266 -0.16 1.48 -11.69
N ASP A 267 -0.89 2.07 -12.64
CA ASP A 267 -1.98 3.04 -12.38
C ASP A 267 -1.55 4.14 -11.40
N PHE A 268 -0.38 4.72 -11.64
CA PHE A 268 0.16 5.79 -10.80
C PHE A 268 -0.80 6.98 -10.77
N ASN A 269 -0.97 7.57 -9.59
CA ASN A 269 -1.89 8.70 -9.42
C ASN A 269 -1.58 9.81 -10.44
N ASN A 270 -2.62 10.24 -11.18
CA ASN A 270 -2.58 11.28 -12.22
C ASN A 270 -1.72 11.00 -13.47
N ILE A 271 -1.02 9.87 -13.56
CA ILE A 271 -0.41 9.43 -14.82
C ILE A 271 -1.48 8.62 -15.58
N ARG A 272 -2.35 9.32 -16.29
CA ARG A 272 -3.48 8.69 -16.99
C ARG A 272 -3.07 8.30 -18.39
N LEU A 273 -2.67 7.06 -18.56
CA LEU A 273 -2.55 6.44 -19.88
C LEU A 273 -3.86 5.70 -20.17
N GLU A 274 -4.58 6.14 -21.17
CA GLU A 274 -5.77 5.45 -21.67
C GLU A 274 -5.36 4.54 -22.84
N LEU A 275 -5.50 3.24 -22.62
CA LEU A 275 -5.38 2.27 -23.70
C LEU A 275 -6.80 1.77 -24.02
N HIS A 276 -7.27 2.09 -25.22
CA HIS A 276 -8.53 1.50 -25.68
C HIS A 276 -8.39 -0.02 -25.70
N SER A 277 -9.26 -0.70 -24.97
CA SER A 277 -9.20 -2.15 -24.82
C SER A 277 -10.50 -2.79 -25.26
N ASN A 278 -10.38 -3.83 -26.08
CA ASN A 278 -11.50 -4.72 -26.40
C ASN A 278 -11.54 -5.91 -25.43
N TYR A 279 -11.68 -5.62 -24.12
CA TYR A 279 -11.70 -6.67 -23.09
C TYR A 279 -12.95 -7.56 -23.18
N ASP A 280 -14.01 -7.13 -23.88
CA ASP A 280 -15.18 -7.96 -24.13
C ASP A 280 -14.85 -9.21 -24.99
N ALA A 281 -13.75 -9.17 -25.72
CA ALA A 281 -13.21 -10.32 -26.44
C ALA A 281 -12.53 -11.36 -25.51
N LEU A 282 -12.46 -11.13 -24.19
CA LEU A 282 -11.89 -12.06 -23.21
C LEU A 282 -13.01 -12.68 -22.34
N PRO A 283 -13.60 -13.83 -22.74
CA PRO A 283 -14.74 -14.40 -22.00
C PRO A 283 -14.44 -14.70 -20.53
N LEU A 284 -13.19 -15.12 -20.23
CA LEU A 284 -12.79 -15.39 -18.85
C LEU A 284 -12.79 -14.11 -18.01
N PHE A 285 -12.20 -13.04 -18.53
CA PHE A 285 -12.21 -11.75 -17.82
C PHE A 285 -13.62 -11.21 -17.64
N VAL A 286 -14.46 -11.23 -18.70
CA VAL A 286 -15.84 -10.75 -18.64
C VAL A 286 -16.61 -11.47 -17.55
N LYS A 287 -16.49 -12.81 -17.49
CA LYS A 287 -17.15 -13.64 -16.46
C LYS A 287 -16.72 -13.25 -15.04
N GLU A 288 -15.42 -13.08 -14.81
CA GLU A 288 -14.87 -12.72 -13.51
C GLU A 288 -15.27 -11.28 -13.11
N ALA A 289 -15.28 -10.34 -14.05
CA ALA A 289 -15.69 -8.97 -13.80
C ALA A 289 -17.20 -8.87 -13.46
N GLU A 290 -18.06 -9.59 -14.18
CA GLU A 290 -19.49 -9.67 -13.88
C GLU A 290 -19.76 -10.36 -12.55
N LEU A 291 -19.00 -11.39 -12.20
CA LEU A 291 -19.08 -12.02 -10.88
C LEU A 291 -18.75 -11.01 -9.77
N TRP A 292 -17.65 -10.26 -9.92
CA TRP A 292 -17.26 -9.23 -8.97
C TRP A 292 -18.37 -8.18 -8.80
N LEU A 293 -18.90 -7.66 -9.92
CA LEU A 293 -19.96 -6.65 -9.92
C LEU A 293 -21.25 -7.15 -9.28
N THR A 294 -21.64 -8.38 -9.57
CA THR A 294 -22.86 -9.00 -9.02
C THR A 294 -22.75 -9.17 -7.51
N LEU A 295 -21.65 -9.74 -7.03
CA LEU A 295 -21.43 -9.96 -5.60
C LEU A 295 -21.27 -8.64 -4.85
N PHE A 296 -20.59 -7.64 -5.46
CA PHE A 296 -20.49 -6.31 -4.88
C PHE A 296 -21.87 -5.67 -4.68
N GLN A 297 -22.72 -5.68 -5.71
CA GLN A 297 -24.08 -5.11 -5.62
C GLN A 297 -24.95 -5.85 -4.60
N TYR A 298 -24.73 -7.13 -4.39
CA TYR A 298 -25.41 -7.90 -3.36
C TYR A 298 -24.96 -7.52 -1.94
N SER A 299 -23.66 -7.33 -1.73
CA SER A 299 -23.10 -7.09 -0.39
C SER A 299 -23.16 -5.61 0.03
N PHE A 300 -23.17 -4.68 -0.92
CA PHE A 300 -23.14 -3.25 -0.68
C PHE A 300 -24.38 -2.55 -1.24
N VAL A 301 -24.26 -1.96 -2.42
CA VAL A 301 -25.33 -1.19 -3.06
C VAL A 301 -25.32 -1.38 -4.59
N PRO A 302 -26.45 -1.15 -5.28
CA PRO A 302 -26.50 -1.11 -6.73
C PRO A 302 -25.57 -0.04 -7.31
N LEU A 303 -24.87 -0.36 -8.42
CA LEU A 303 -23.95 0.54 -9.10
C LEU A 303 -24.61 1.24 -10.29
N SER A 304 -24.29 2.52 -10.48
CA SER A 304 -24.60 3.23 -11.72
C SER A 304 -23.85 2.62 -12.90
N HIS A 305 -24.35 2.87 -14.12
CA HIS A 305 -23.67 2.40 -15.34
C HIS A 305 -22.22 2.92 -15.43
N GLN A 306 -21.98 4.17 -15.08
CA GLN A 306 -20.65 4.78 -15.08
C GLN A 306 -19.70 4.10 -14.08
N ASN A 307 -20.16 3.81 -12.88
CA ASN A 307 -19.38 3.11 -11.88
C ASN A 307 -19.06 1.67 -12.31
N LYS A 308 -20.00 0.97 -12.94
CA LYS A 308 -19.77 -0.38 -13.49
C LYS A 308 -18.65 -0.37 -14.54
N GLN A 309 -18.66 0.60 -15.45
CA GLN A 309 -17.63 0.73 -16.47
C GLN A 309 -16.27 1.06 -15.85
N PHE A 310 -16.23 1.98 -14.90
CA PHE A 310 -15.01 2.29 -14.14
C PHE A 310 -14.44 1.07 -13.42
N VAL A 311 -15.29 0.31 -12.73
CA VAL A 311 -14.88 -0.93 -12.04
C VAL A 311 -14.32 -1.93 -13.03
N LYS A 312 -14.98 -2.17 -14.18
CA LYS A 312 -14.49 -3.09 -15.22
C LYS A 312 -13.11 -2.69 -15.72
N GLU A 313 -12.87 -1.40 -15.95
CA GLU A 313 -11.56 -0.90 -16.36
C GLU A 313 -10.48 -1.17 -15.30
N LYS A 314 -10.76 -0.89 -14.02
CA LYS A 314 -9.81 -1.16 -12.92
C LYS A 314 -9.56 -2.66 -12.74
N LEU A 315 -10.58 -3.49 -12.86
CA LEU A 315 -10.43 -4.94 -12.86
C LEU A 315 -9.59 -5.44 -14.05
N PHE A 316 -9.74 -4.84 -15.22
CA PHE A 316 -8.95 -5.19 -16.39
C PHE A 316 -7.47 -4.84 -16.22
N LYS A 317 -7.15 -3.67 -15.63
CA LYS A 317 -5.76 -3.34 -15.24
C LYS A 317 -5.17 -4.38 -14.30
N GLN A 318 -5.93 -4.84 -13.31
CA GLN A 318 -5.50 -5.90 -12.39
C GLN A 318 -5.33 -7.26 -13.09
N TYR A 319 -6.20 -7.56 -14.05
CA TYR A 319 -6.09 -8.76 -14.87
C TYR A 319 -4.79 -8.77 -15.69
N LEU A 320 -4.47 -7.68 -16.38
CA LEU A 320 -3.21 -7.52 -17.09
C LEU A 320 -2.00 -7.57 -16.13
N MET A 321 -2.10 -6.91 -14.98
CA MET A 321 -1.06 -6.90 -13.97
C MET A 321 -0.67 -8.33 -13.55
N GLN A 322 -1.62 -9.20 -13.29
CA GLN A 322 -1.34 -10.58 -12.87
C GLN A 322 -0.68 -11.44 -13.94
N HIS A 323 -0.91 -11.12 -15.23
CA HIS A 323 -0.31 -11.86 -16.36
C HIS A 323 1.08 -11.34 -16.74
N LEU A 324 1.34 -10.05 -16.52
CA LEU A 324 2.56 -9.40 -16.94
C LEU A 324 3.58 -9.24 -15.81
N PHE A 325 3.08 -8.95 -14.60
CA PHE A 325 3.92 -8.53 -13.49
C PHE A 325 3.65 -9.37 -12.25
N TYR A 326 4.71 -9.72 -11.55
CA TYR A 326 4.59 -10.28 -10.20
C TYR A 326 5.01 -9.23 -9.17
N ILE A 327 4.17 -9.00 -8.18
CA ILE A 327 4.46 -8.12 -7.05
C ILE A 327 4.31 -8.94 -5.76
N ASP A 328 5.36 -8.99 -4.96
CA ASP A 328 5.33 -9.70 -3.67
C ASP A 328 4.33 -9.03 -2.71
N GLU A 329 3.49 -9.83 -2.08
CA GLU A 329 2.45 -9.35 -1.16
C GLU A 329 3.00 -8.50 -0.01
N ASN A 330 4.15 -8.91 0.56
CA ASN A 330 4.79 -8.16 1.62
C ASN A 330 5.32 -6.80 1.13
N LEU A 331 5.69 -6.72 -0.16
CA LEU A 331 6.08 -5.47 -0.77
C LEU A 331 4.87 -4.52 -0.84
N ILE A 332 3.71 -5.03 -1.25
CA ILE A 332 2.47 -4.24 -1.31
C ILE A 332 2.10 -3.74 0.08
N LYS A 333 2.03 -4.62 1.07
CA LYS A 333 1.69 -4.25 2.45
C LYS A 333 2.62 -3.17 3.01
N LYS A 334 3.94 -3.30 2.78
CA LYS A 334 4.94 -2.35 3.29
C LYS A 334 5.04 -1.06 2.48
N SER A 335 4.82 -1.11 1.16
CA SER A 335 4.92 0.07 0.29
C SER A 335 3.66 0.92 0.29
N LEU A 336 2.48 0.30 0.45
CA LEU A 336 1.20 1.00 0.51
C LEU A 336 0.80 1.35 1.93
N ASN A 337 1.47 0.79 2.94
CA ASN A 337 1.12 0.94 4.36
C ASN A 337 -0.37 0.67 4.66
N ILE A 338 -1.00 -0.23 3.88
CA ILE A 338 -2.40 -0.60 4.06
C ILE A 338 -2.45 -1.75 5.07
N ASP A 339 -2.84 -1.39 6.28
CA ASP A 339 -3.08 -2.33 7.36
C ASP A 339 -4.57 -2.68 7.42
N LEU A 340 -4.92 -3.87 6.92
CA LEU A 340 -6.30 -4.36 6.90
C LEU A 340 -6.87 -4.51 8.32
N ASP A 341 -6.04 -4.89 9.29
CA ASP A 341 -6.49 -5.09 10.67
C ASP A 341 -6.79 -3.73 11.31
N LYS A 342 -5.98 -2.71 11.02
CA LYS A 342 -6.23 -1.33 11.46
C LYS A 342 -7.51 -0.75 10.84
N ILE A 343 -7.75 -1.03 9.55
CA ILE A 343 -9.00 -0.63 8.89
C ILE A 343 -10.19 -1.37 9.53
N ALA A 344 -10.05 -2.67 9.80
CA ALA A 344 -11.11 -3.45 10.43
C ALA A 344 -11.44 -2.98 11.86
N CYS A 345 -10.43 -2.57 12.64
CA CYS A 345 -10.64 -1.97 13.95
C CYS A 345 -11.37 -0.63 13.89
N ASN A 346 -11.04 0.20 12.89
CA ASN A 346 -11.62 1.55 12.77
C ASN A 346 -12.99 1.55 12.08
N GLN A 347 -13.25 0.59 11.18
CA GLN A 347 -14.45 0.49 10.35
C GLN A 347 -14.96 -0.96 10.30
N PRO A 348 -15.36 -1.54 11.45
CA PRO A 348 -15.70 -2.96 11.54
C PRO A 348 -16.88 -3.35 10.64
N PHE A 349 -17.92 -2.51 10.56
CA PHE A 349 -19.10 -2.77 9.73
C PHE A 349 -18.76 -2.85 8.24
N TYR A 350 -18.02 -1.86 7.71
CA TYR A 350 -17.57 -1.86 6.31
C TYR A 350 -16.72 -3.10 6.00
N MET A 351 -15.77 -3.39 6.89
CA MET A 351 -14.83 -4.51 6.69
C MET A 351 -15.53 -5.86 6.78
N GLN A 352 -16.54 -6.01 7.61
CA GLN A 352 -17.31 -7.25 7.65
C GLN A 352 -18.06 -7.46 6.32
N LYS A 353 -18.72 -6.43 5.79
CA LYS A 353 -19.38 -6.51 4.47
C LYS A 353 -18.37 -6.80 3.35
N PHE A 354 -17.19 -6.21 3.43
CA PHE A 354 -16.11 -6.54 2.49
C PHE A 354 -15.66 -8.00 2.63
N TYR A 355 -15.54 -8.55 3.83
CA TYR A 355 -15.15 -9.95 4.02
C TYR A 355 -16.23 -10.94 3.54
N GLU A 356 -17.51 -10.63 3.71
CA GLU A 356 -18.63 -11.42 3.15
C GLU A 356 -18.56 -11.42 1.61
N PHE A 357 -18.43 -10.24 1.01
CA PHE A 357 -18.22 -10.08 -0.43
C PHE A 357 -16.99 -10.85 -0.91
N TRP A 358 -15.84 -10.65 -0.26
CA TRP A 358 -14.58 -11.27 -0.66
C TRP A 358 -14.61 -12.79 -0.55
N THR A 359 -15.19 -13.34 0.51
CA THR A 359 -15.31 -14.78 0.71
C THR A 359 -16.18 -15.39 -0.39
N SER A 360 -17.30 -14.78 -0.70
CA SER A 360 -18.19 -15.23 -1.78
C SER A 360 -17.51 -15.12 -3.15
N PHE A 361 -16.76 -14.04 -3.40
CA PHE A 361 -16.00 -13.88 -4.62
C PHE A 361 -14.91 -14.95 -4.77
N LYS A 362 -14.09 -15.14 -3.74
CA LYS A 362 -13.01 -16.13 -3.73
C LYS A 362 -13.50 -17.56 -3.98
N MET A 363 -14.64 -17.95 -3.43
CA MET A 363 -15.22 -19.28 -3.63
C MET A 363 -15.63 -19.53 -5.08
N ASN A 364 -15.99 -18.51 -5.82
CA ASN A 364 -16.53 -18.58 -7.18
C ASN A 364 -15.55 -18.14 -8.26
N SER A 365 -14.53 -17.33 -7.91
CA SER A 365 -13.48 -16.89 -8.83
C SER A 365 -12.42 -17.98 -9.00
N ARG A 366 -11.95 -18.14 -10.25
CA ARG A 366 -10.85 -19.07 -10.58
C ARG A 366 -9.52 -18.35 -10.84
N PHE A 367 -9.57 -17.05 -10.99
CA PHE A 367 -8.42 -16.28 -11.49
C PHE A 367 -7.86 -15.31 -10.43
N PHE A 368 -8.71 -14.61 -9.71
CA PHE A 368 -8.33 -13.52 -8.83
C PHE A 368 -8.13 -13.93 -7.36
N ASP A 369 -7.47 -15.05 -7.09
CA ASP A 369 -7.20 -15.52 -5.71
C ASP A 369 -5.81 -15.09 -5.22
N THR A 370 -5.52 -13.80 -5.25
CA THR A 370 -4.26 -13.25 -4.73
C THR A 370 -4.53 -12.21 -3.64
N SER A 371 -3.63 -12.14 -2.64
CA SER A 371 -3.71 -11.10 -1.60
C SER A 371 -3.59 -9.69 -2.17
N GLN A 372 -2.84 -9.53 -3.28
CA GLN A 372 -2.77 -8.26 -4.01
C GLN A 372 -4.15 -7.85 -4.52
N PHE A 373 -4.86 -8.77 -5.15
CA PHE A 373 -6.19 -8.49 -5.70
C PHE A 373 -7.20 -8.22 -4.58
N LYS A 374 -7.08 -8.89 -3.42
CA LYS A 374 -7.91 -8.61 -2.24
C LYS A 374 -7.76 -7.15 -1.79
N ILE A 375 -6.52 -6.66 -1.67
CA ILE A 375 -6.26 -5.27 -1.29
C ILE A 375 -6.79 -4.30 -2.35
N SER A 376 -6.52 -4.57 -3.63
CA SER A 376 -7.02 -3.75 -4.74
C SER A 376 -8.55 -3.73 -4.80
N SER A 377 -9.22 -4.87 -4.53
CA SER A 377 -10.68 -4.94 -4.44
C SER A 377 -11.22 -4.12 -3.28
N LEU A 378 -10.59 -4.16 -2.09
CA LEU A 378 -10.99 -3.33 -0.97
C LEU A 378 -10.89 -1.84 -1.32
N LEU A 379 -9.76 -1.42 -1.90
CA LEU A 379 -9.58 -0.02 -2.31
C LEU A 379 -10.59 0.39 -3.39
N LEU A 380 -10.91 -0.51 -4.30
CA LEU A 380 -11.93 -0.27 -5.32
C LEU A 380 -13.33 -0.14 -4.71
N CYS A 381 -13.68 -1.01 -3.75
CA CYS A 381 -14.92 -0.89 -2.98
C CYS A 381 -15.00 0.47 -2.28
N MET A 382 -13.93 0.89 -1.58
CA MET A 382 -13.87 2.17 -0.86
C MET A 382 -13.91 3.39 -1.80
N TYR A 383 -13.40 3.25 -3.03
CA TYR A 383 -13.48 4.31 -4.04
C TYR A 383 -14.90 4.48 -4.56
N VAL A 384 -15.58 3.38 -4.85
CA VAL A 384 -16.94 3.38 -5.40
C VAL A 384 -17.98 3.75 -4.35
N ILE A 385 -17.79 3.27 -3.13
CA ILE A 385 -18.61 3.61 -1.97
C ILE A 385 -17.67 4.06 -0.85
N PRO A 386 -17.48 5.37 -0.70
CA PRO A 386 -16.71 5.90 0.41
C PRO A 386 -17.23 5.39 1.76
N ILE A 387 -16.35 5.12 2.69
CA ILE A 387 -16.72 4.58 4.02
C ILE A 387 -17.81 5.43 4.69
N LYS A 388 -17.72 6.76 4.58
CA LYS A 388 -18.69 7.70 5.14
C LYS A 388 -20.13 7.54 4.59
N ASP A 389 -20.26 6.97 3.39
CA ASP A 389 -21.55 6.79 2.73
C ASP A 389 -22.12 5.37 2.99
N PHE A 390 -21.39 4.54 3.74
CA PHE A 390 -21.75 3.18 4.11
C PHE A 390 -21.55 2.93 5.61
N LEU A 391 -22.07 3.86 6.42
CA LEU A 391 -22.06 3.73 7.87
C LEU A 391 -23.33 3.01 8.35
N PRO A 392 -23.24 2.23 9.45
CA PRO A 392 -24.43 1.66 10.06
C PRO A 392 -25.35 2.77 10.55
N LYS A 393 -26.65 2.63 10.23
CA LYS A 393 -27.68 3.63 10.56
C LYS A 393 -28.33 3.22 11.88
N ILE A 394 -28.29 4.10 12.88
CA ILE A 394 -28.90 3.90 14.20
C ILE A 394 -30.05 4.89 14.38
N SER A 395 -31.23 4.38 14.64
CA SER A 395 -32.42 5.18 14.96
C SER A 395 -32.46 5.46 16.46
N ILE A 396 -32.49 6.74 16.86
CA ILE A 396 -32.41 7.15 18.26
C ILE A 396 -33.67 7.93 18.65
N TYR A 397 -34.35 7.48 19.70
CA TYR A 397 -35.32 8.30 20.40
C TYR A 397 -34.57 9.08 21.49
N PHE A 398 -34.63 10.41 21.40
CA PHE A 398 -33.94 11.28 22.36
C PHE A 398 -34.95 12.07 23.19
N TYR A 399 -34.85 11.95 24.51
CA TYR A 399 -35.68 12.71 25.45
C TYR A 399 -34.82 13.52 26.42
N SER A 400 -35.25 14.74 26.67
CA SER A 400 -34.63 15.60 27.68
C SER A 400 -35.70 16.43 28.40
N ASP A 401 -35.59 16.52 29.71
CA ASP A 401 -36.37 17.40 30.56
C ASP A 401 -35.85 18.84 30.60
N LEU A 402 -34.82 19.13 29.80
CA LEU A 402 -34.20 20.44 29.64
C LEU A 402 -34.94 21.32 28.66
N SER A 403 -34.52 22.60 28.55
CA SER A 403 -35.08 23.51 27.53
C SER A 403 -34.81 22.96 26.11
N GLN A 404 -35.65 23.37 25.16
CA GLN A 404 -35.53 22.99 23.74
C GLN A 404 -34.14 23.26 23.18
N LEU A 405 -33.48 24.35 23.57
CA LEU A 405 -32.16 24.70 23.10
C LEU A 405 -31.12 23.70 23.64
N HIS A 406 -31.20 23.29 24.90
CA HIS A 406 -30.32 22.28 25.48
C HIS A 406 -30.59 20.91 24.88
N HIS A 407 -31.82 20.54 24.65
CA HIS A 407 -32.19 19.30 23.96
C HIS A 407 -31.50 19.21 22.59
N ASN A 408 -31.66 20.25 21.76
CA ASN A 408 -31.01 20.31 20.45
C ASN A 408 -29.48 20.31 20.55
N TYR A 409 -28.90 20.97 21.54
CA TYR A 409 -27.46 20.96 21.77
C TYR A 409 -26.95 19.55 22.05
N LEU A 410 -27.63 18.78 22.91
CA LEU A 410 -27.23 17.41 23.23
C LEU A 410 -27.36 16.48 22.02
N MET A 411 -28.47 16.57 21.25
CA MET A 411 -28.63 15.79 20.02
C MET A 411 -27.49 16.07 19.04
N ASN A 412 -27.17 17.34 18.79
CA ASN A 412 -26.07 17.72 17.90
C ASN A 412 -24.71 17.26 18.45
N SER A 413 -24.52 17.27 19.78
CA SER A 413 -23.28 16.79 20.40
C SER A 413 -23.10 15.29 20.21
N VAL A 414 -24.16 14.51 20.28
CA VAL A 414 -24.12 13.07 19.99
C VAL A 414 -23.75 12.83 18.52
N ILE A 415 -24.42 13.51 17.56
CA ILE A 415 -24.08 13.43 16.14
C ILE A 415 -22.59 13.79 15.94
N PHE A 416 -22.13 14.91 16.46
CA PHE A 416 -20.75 15.38 16.29
C PHE A 416 -19.71 14.36 16.75
N ASN A 417 -19.94 13.67 17.87
CA ASN A 417 -19.00 12.71 18.41
C ASN A 417 -19.00 11.37 17.65
N PHE A 418 -20.10 11.01 16.99
CA PHE A 418 -20.27 9.65 16.43
C PHE A 418 -20.47 9.61 14.89
N SER A 419 -20.62 10.76 14.22
CA SER A 419 -20.86 10.84 12.77
C SER A 419 -19.77 10.20 11.89
N ASN A 420 -18.58 9.98 12.42
CA ASN A 420 -17.50 9.30 11.70
C ASN A 420 -17.67 7.76 11.68
N GLN A 421 -18.54 7.20 12.52
CA GLN A 421 -18.71 5.76 12.69
C GLN A 421 -20.15 5.31 12.45
N TYR A 422 -21.13 6.20 12.62
CA TYR A 422 -22.55 5.89 12.52
C TYR A 422 -23.33 6.99 11.82
N THR A 423 -24.35 6.62 11.07
CA THR A 423 -25.41 7.52 10.63
C THR A 423 -26.49 7.53 11.71
N ILE A 424 -26.73 8.68 12.35
CA ILE A 424 -27.69 8.82 13.43
C ILE A 424 -28.94 9.48 12.88
N ASP A 425 -30.08 8.79 13.03
CA ASP A 425 -31.41 9.29 12.74
C ASP A 425 -32.20 9.44 14.04
N TYR A 426 -32.75 10.63 14.28
CA TYR A 426 -33.66 10.85 15.41
C TYR A 426 -35.08 10.55 15.01
N VAL A 427 -35.72 9.66 15.77
CA VAL A 427 -37.13 9.27 15.57
C VAL A 427 -38.02 9.89 16.64
N SER A 428 -39.28 10.15 16.27
CA SER A 428 -40.26 10.75 17.17
C SER A 428 -41.03 9.73 18.01
N ASP A 429 -41.07 8.47 17.58
CA ASP A 429 -41.69 7.39 18.30
C ASP A 429 -40.61 6.50 18.93
N ILE A 430 -40.75 6.23 20.22
CA ILE A 430 -39.82 5.37 20.96
C ILE A 430 -39.80 3.92 20.44
N GLN A 431 -40.92 3.48 19.84
CA GLN A 431 -41.06 2.15 19.29
C GLN A 431 -40.25 1.94 17.99
N ASP A 432 -39.94 3.03 17.28
CA ASP A 432 -39.14 3.01 16.04
C ASP A 432 -37.64 3.14 16.31
N ALA A 433 -37.24 3.24 17.58
CA ALA A 433 -35.85 3.47 17.96
C ALA A 433 -35.09 2.18 18.27
N ASP A 434 -33.85 2.09 17.75
CA ASP A 434 -32.88 1.08 18.16
C ASP A 434 -32.32 1.36 19.56
N LEU A 435 -32.28 2.65 19.93
CA LEU A 435 -31.78 3.14 21.20
C LEU A 435 -32.61 4.33 21.71
N ALA A 436 -32.98 4.28 22.99
CA ALA A 436 -33.50 5.44 23.69
C ALA A 436 -32.39 6.11 24.51
N ILE A 437 -32.20 7.42 24.34
CA ILE A 437 -31.28 8.25 25.14
C ILE A 437 -32.09 9.25 25.93
N SER A 438 -31.81 9.38 27.23
CA SER A 438 -32.49 10.35 28.07
C SER A 438 -31.55 11.03 29.08
N THR A 439 -31.92 12.24 29.50
CA THR A 439 -31.28 12.92 30.67
C THR A 439 -31.86 12.46 32.00
N THR A 440 -32.92 11.64 31.99
CA THR A 440 -33.58 11.10 33.21
C THR A 440 -33.85 9.62 33.09
N SER A 441 -33.99 8.92 34.20
CA SER A 441 -34.33 7.49 34.25
C SER A 441 -35.84 7.19 34.13
N TYR A 442 -36.70 8.19 34.07
CA TYR A 442 -38.14 7.98 34.05
C TYR A 442 -38.70 7.31 32.81
N LEU A 443 -37.97 7.32 31.69
CA LEU A 443 -38.37 6.65 30.46
C LEU A 443 -38.28 5.12 30.52
N GLU A 444 -37.55 4.56 31.48
CA GLU A 444 -37.32 3.10 31.58
C GLU A 444 -38.62 2.30 31.64
N SER A 445 -39.67 2.85 32.24
CA SER A 445 -41.00 2.21 32.35
C SER A 445 -41.80 2.18 31.05
N GLN A 446 -41.37 2.90 30.01
CA GLN A 446 -42.06 3.00 28.69
C GLN A 446 -41.37 2.16 27.60
N LEU A 447 -40.22 1.56 27.94
CA LEU A 447 -39.40 0.80 27.03
C LEU A 447 -39.88 -0.66 26.89
N SER A 448 -39.72 -1.25 25.74
CA SER A 448 -39.84 -2.71 25.58
C SER A 448 -38.62 -3.40 26.19
N ALA A 449 -38.79 -4.67 26.62
CA ALA A 449 -37.72 -5.46 27.23
C ALA A 449 -36.47 -5.67 26.33
N GLU A 450 -36.60 -5.46 25.04
CA GLU A 450 -35.53 -5.67 24.06
C GLU A 450 -34.81 -4.37 23.63
N GLN A 451 -35.30 -3.22 24.09
CA GLN A 451 -34.81 -1.90 23.64
C GLN A 451 -33.65 -1.44 24.53
N ASP A 452 -32.54 -1.07 23.91
CA ASP A 452 -31.39 -0.53 24.61
C ASP A 452 -31.69 0.91 25.11
N PHE A 453 -31.33 1.22 26.36
CA PHE A 453 -31.58 2.52 26.98
C PHE A 453 -30.33 3.06 27.67
N VAL A 454 -30.03 4.35 27.46
CA VAL A 454 -28.88 5.03 28.09
C VAL A 454 -29.29 6.35 28.69
N VAL A 455 -28.98 6.54 29.97
CA VAL A 455 -29.11 7.81 30.65
C VAL A 455 -27.78 8.55 30.60
N ILE A 456 -27.82 9.79 30.09
CA ILE A 456 -26.68 10.69 29.97
C ILE A 456 -26.86 11.93 30.84
N ARG A 457 -25.76 12.55 31.20
CA ARG A 457 -25.79 13.86 31.87
C ARG A 457 -25.92 14.98 30.84
N SER A 458 -26.46 16.12 31.30
CA SER A 458 -26.67 17.32 30.45
C SER A 458 -25.40 17.99 29.96
N ASP A 459 -24.23 17.67 30.53
CA ASP A 459 -22.90 18.14 30.12
C ASP A 459 -22.15 17.12 29.24
N LEU A 460 -22.76 15.96 28.98
CA LEU A 460 -22.24 14.87 28.11
C LEU A 460 -20.74 14.57 28.36
N PRO A 461 -20.35 14.15 29.56
CA PRO A 461 -18.97 13.89 29.89
C PRO A 461 -18.41 12.68 29.16
N LYS A 462 -17.06 12.55 29.10
CA LYS A 462 -16.38 11.44 28.39
C LYS A 462 -16.87 10.05 28.80
N ILE A 463 -17.30 9.87 30.05
CA ILE A 463 -17.81 8.59 30.54
C ILE A 463 -19.16 8.24 29.87
N ASP A 464 -20.03 9.22 29.63
CA ASP A 464 -21.31 9.00 28.96
C ASP A 464 -21.12 8.81 27.45
N LEU A 465 -20.16 9.51 26.82
CA LEU A 465 -19.75 9.21 25.44
C LEU A 465 -19.27 7.76 25.29
N LYS A 466 -18.50 7.27 26.25
CA LYS A 466 -18.04 5.86 26.22
C LYS A 466 -19.19 4.87 26.39
N LYS A 467 -20.16 5.14 27.28
CA LYS A 467 -21.38 4.31 27.41
C LYS A 467 -22.15 4.24 26.07
N LEU A 468 -22.32 5.39 25.41
CA LEU A 468 -22.99 5.45 24.09
C LEU A 468 -22.22 4.66 23.06
N GLU A 469 -20.88 4.78 23.02
CA GLU A 469 -20.03 4.01 22.11
C GLU A 469 -20.19 2.51 22.30
N ASP A 470 -20.19 2.03 23.56
CA ASP A 470 -20.33 0.62 23.86
C ASP A 470 -21.72 0.08 23.45
N VAL A 471 -22.79 0.88 23.65
CA VAL A 471 -24.15 0.51 23.24
C VAL A 471 -24.30 0.54 21.72
N PHE A 472 -23.75 1.54 21.04
CA PHE A 472 -23.77 1.60 19.56
C PHE A 472 -23.08 0.37 18.96
N LYS A 473 -21.91 -0.01 19.48
CA LYS A 473 -21.21 -1.25 19.07
C LYS A 473 -22.07 -2.50 19.26
N LYS A 474 -22.74 -2.61 20.42
CA LYS A 474 -23.63 -3.73 20.73
C LYS A 474 -24.80 -3.81 19.74
N ILE A 475 -25.44 -2.68 19.42
CA ILE A 475 -26.56 -2.61 18.47
C ILE A 475 -26.07 -3.08 17.08
N VAL A 476 -24.97 -2.52 16.58
CA VAL A 476 -24.44 -2.88 15.27
C VAL A 476 -23.99 -4.33 15.22
N GLN A 477 -23.46 -4.88 16.31
CA GLN A 477 -23.11 -6.32 16.40
C GLN A 477 -24.33 -7.25 16.26
N LYS A 478 -25.51 -6.80 16.66
CA LYS A 478 -26.74 -7.59 16.46
C LYS A 478 -27.17 -7.68 14.99
N TRP A 479 -26.70 -6.73 14.15
CA TRP A 479 -27.02 -6.70 12.71
C TRP A 479 -25.99 -7.43 11.83
N LEU A 480 -24.88 -7.83 12.40
CA LEU A 480 -23.77 -8.54 11.76
C LEU A 480 -23.83 -10.03 12.02
#